data_e15a1939219c012da6e343b57ff84921
#
_entry.id   e15a1939219c012da6e343b57ff84921
#
_cell.length_a   1.000
_cell.length_b   1.000
_cell.length_c   1.000
_cell.angle_alpha   90.00
_cell.angle_beta   90.00
_cell.angle_gamma   90.00
#
_symmetry.space_group_name_H-M   'P 1'
#
loop_
_entity.id
_entity.type
_entity.pdbx_description
1 polymer ?
#
loop_
_entity_poly.entity_id
_entity_poly.type
_entity_poly.pdbx_seq_one_letter_code
_entity_poly.pdbx_strand_id
1 'polypeptide(L)'
;MQYIAFDAHKHYTLASVATPDGQLVREERIEHDREALRQFLGRCERGSPVAVETVGNWYWIVDEIEAAACIPKLVHARKAKLMMGMINKTDKLDARGLNRLQRNGTLPTVWIPPGALRDQRDLPRTRMVLVRQRTQLKNRIHATLAKYALHDLEVSDLFGARGRALLRQRLALLPPHTAYATEHLLEQIESLDRQVDGF
;
A
#
# COMPACT_ATOMS: atom_id res chain seq x y z
N MET A 1 26.67 -9.30 -17.04
CA MET A 1 25.55 -9.13 -16.08
C MET A 1 25.44 -7.66 -15.73
N GLN A 2 24.27 -7.09 -15.84
CA GLN A 2 23.98 -5.70 -15.52
C GLN A 2 23.26 -5.63 -14.16
N TYR A 3 23.32 -4.50 -13.50
CA TYR A 3 22.53 -4.21 -12.30
C TYR A 3 21.51 -3.13 -12.65
N ILE A 4 20.24 -3.39 -12.41
CA ILE A 4 19.14 -2.53 -12.82
C ILE A 4 18.39 -2.10 -11.55
N ALA A 5 17.99 -0.85 -11.48
CA ALA A 5 17.15 -0.35 -10.40
C ALA A 5 16.04 0.54 -10.95
N PHE A 6 14.86 0.35 -10.41
CA PHE A 6 13.64 1.07 -10.73
C PHE A 6 13.19 1.91 -9.53
N ASP A 7 13.18 3.21 -9.72
CA ASP A 7 12.44 4.13 -8.86
C ASP A 7 11.05 4.33 -9.48
N ALA A 8 10.08 3.57 -8.96
CA ALA A 8 8.74 3.48 -9.54
C ALA A 8 7.80 4.51 -8.90
N HIS A 9 7.29 5.43 -9.71
CA HIS A 9 6.27 6.41 -9.35
C HIS A 9 4.86 5.94 -9.73
N LYS A 10 3.88 6.83 -9.66
CA LYS A 10 2.49 6.49 -10.00
C LYS A 10 2.28 6.23 -11.51
N HIS A 11 2.95 6.97 -12.37
CA HIS A 11 2.71 6.97 -13.82
C HIS A 11 3.94 6.61 -14.66
N TYR A 12 5.10 6.57 -14.06
CA TYR A 12 6.36 6.26 -14.72
C TYR A 12 7.35 5.62 -13.76
N THR A 13 8.39 5.04 -14.31
CA THR A 13 9.55 4.51 -13.59
C THR A 13 10.81 5.19 -14.10
N LEU A 14 11.69 5.63 -13.22
CA LEU A 14 13.06 5.97 -13.57
C LEU A 14 13.94 4.74 -13.40
N ALA A 15 14.54 4.31 -14.50
CA ALA A 15 15.43 3.17 -14.56
C ALA A 15 16.89 3.62 -14.58
N SER A 16 17.71 2.95 -13.77
CA SER A 16 19.17 3.08 -13.82
C SER A 16 19.79 1.72 -14.09
N VAL A 17 20.61 1.61 -15.11
CA VAL A 17 21.36 0.41 -15.49
C VAL A 17 22.85 0.68 -15.30
N ALA A 18 23.53 -0.19 -14.55
CA ALA A 18 24.98 -0.08 -14.32
C ALA A 18 25.68 -1.42 -14.52
N THR A 19 26.97 -1.34 -14.80
CA THR A 19 27.88 -2.47 -14.82
C THR A 19 28.21 -2.94 -13.39
N PRO A 20 28.81 -4.12 -13.20
CA PRO A 20 29.21 -4.60 -11.87
C PRO A 20 30.19 -3.68 -11.15
N ASP A 21 31.08 -3.00 -11.87
CA ASP A 21 32.04 -2.02 -11.34
C ASP A 21 31.41 -0.64 -11.06
N GLY A 22 30.14 -0.46 -11.46
CA GLY A 22 29.35 0.72 -11.12
C GLY A 22 29.32 1.83 -12.17
N GLN A 23 29.85 1.58 -13.35
CA GLN A 23 29.73 2.52 -14.45
C GLN A 23 28.27 2.58 -14.91
N LEU A 24 27.74 3.79 -15.04
CA LEU A 24 26.41 4.01 -15.56
C LEU A 24 26.34 3.67 -17.04
N VAL A 25 25.53 2.69 -17.41
CA VAL A 25 25.28 2.28 -18.79
C VAL A 25 24.16 3.12 -19.41
N ARG A 26 23.05 3.28 -18.67
CA ARG A 26 21.85 3.94 -19.17
C ARG A 26 20.97 4.42 -18.03
N GLU A 27 20.33 5.57 -18.21
CA GLU A 27 19.19 6.03 -17.44
C GLU A 27 18.05 6.35 -18.39
N GLU A 28 16.85 5.93 -18.03
CA GLU A 28 15.68 6.11 -18.87
C GLU A 28 14.44 6.31 -18.03
N ARG A 29 13.55 7.20 -18.46
CA ARG A 29 12.19 7.32 -17.94
C ARG A 29 11.28 6.43 -18.78
N ILE A 30 10.58 5.52 -18.12
CA ILE A 30 9.67 4.54 -18.72
C ILE A 30 8.26 4.88 -18.25
N GLU A 31 7.37 5.18 -19.17
CA GLU A 31 5.95 5.36 -18.82
C GLU A 31 5.34 4.03 -18.37
N HIS A 32 4.34 4.07 -17.48
CA HIS A 32 3.68 2.87 -16.95
C HIS A 32 2.73 2.27 -17.98
N ASP A 33 3.30 1.74 -19.03
CA ASP A 33 2.73 0.87 -20.03
C ASP A 33 3.54 -0.43 -20.08
N ARG A 34 2.86 -1.57 -20.17
CA ARG A 34 3.50 -2.90 -20.18
C ARG A 34 4.44 -3.04 -21.38
N GLU A 35 4.06 -2.52 -22.52
CA GLU A 35 4.89 -2.60 -23.74
C GLU A 35 6.17 -1.78 -23.61
N ALA A 36 6.08 -0.56 -23.09
CA ALA A 36 7.26 0.29 -22.85
C ALA A 36 8.24 -0.38 -21.87
N LEU A 37 7.72 -1.03 -20.81
CA LEU A 37 8.57 -1.74 -19.85
C LEU A 37 9.20 -2.99 -20.48
N ARG A 38 8.47 -3.76 -21.28
CA ARG A 38 9.00 -4.91 -22.04
C ARG A 38 10.10 -4.51 -23.01
N GLN A 39 9.90 -3.42 -23.75
CA GLN A 39 10.91 -2.89 -24.68
C GLN A 39 12.18 -2.46 -23.93
N PHE A 40 12.04 -1.84 -22.75
CA PHE A 40 13.20 -1.51 -21.93
C PHE A 40 13.93 -2.77 -21.44
N LEU A 41 13.21 -3.72 -20.86
CA LEU A 41 13.77 -4.97 -20.31
C LEU A 41 14.35 -5.86 -21.40
N GLY A 42 13.78 -5.86 -22.60
CA GLY A 42 14.31 -6.59 -23.77
C GLY A 42 15.69 -6.13 -24.23
N ARG A 43 16.12 -4.91 -23.84
CA ARG A 43 17.48 -4.37 -24.07
C ARG A 43 18.45 -4.66 -22.93
N CYS A 44 18.00 -5.35 -21.87
CA CYS A 44 18.81 -5.71 -20.73
C CYS A 44 19.33 -7.16 -20.85
N GLU A 45 20.45 -7.44 -20.23
CA GLU A 45 20.98 -8.79 -20.20
C GLU A 45 20.10 -9.71 -19.35
N ARG A 46 19.76 -10.89 -19.90
CA ARG A 46 18.99 -11.92 -19.17
C ARG A 46 19.72 -12.32 -17.89
N GLY A 47 18.98 -12.61 -16.85
CA GLY A 47 19.53 -12.94 -15.53
C GLY A 47 20.02 -11.73 -14.73
N SER A 48 19.91 -10.52 -15.28
CA SER A 48 20.27 -9.30 -14.53
C SER A 48 19.31 -9.06 -13.37
N PRO A 49 19.81 -8.72 -12.17
CA PRO A 49 18.96 -8.37 -11.05
C PRO A 49 18.35 -6.97 -11.24
N VAL A 50 17.06 -6.86 -10.95
CA VAL A 50 16.28 -5.62 -11.06
C VAL A 50 15.69 -5.27 -9.69
N ALA A 51 16.22 -4.25 -9.05
CA ALA A 51 15.68 -3.72 -7.81
C ALA A 51 14.44 -2.86 -8.08
N VAL A 52 13.35 -3.10 -7.36
CA VAL A 52 12.12 -2.30 -7.40
C VAL A 52 11.55 -2.13 -6.01
N GLU A 53 11.15 -0.91 -5.63
CA GLU A 53 10.60 -0.64 -4.30
C GLU A 53 9.16 -1.19 -4.13
N THR A 54 8.79 -1.46 -2.86
CA THR A 54 7.43 -1.88 -2.47
C THR A 54 6.43 -0.72 -2.57
N VAL A 55 6.20 -0.22 -3.76
CA VAL A 55 5.18 0.79 -4.09
C VAL A 55 3.89 0.13 -4.58
N GLY A 56 2.80 0.88 -4.72
CA GLY A 56 1.48 0.29 -5.01
C GLY A 56 1.37 -0.52 -6.31
N ASN A 57 2.27 -0.30 -7.25
CA ASN A 57 2.25 -0.89 -8.60
C ASN A 57 3.30 -1.99 -8.82
N TRP A 58 4.01 -2.44 -7.80
CA TRP A 58 5.11 -3.39 -7.97
C TRP A 58 4.68 -4.77 -8.52
N TYR A 59 3.43 -5.19 -8.37
CA TYR A 59 2.95 -6.50 -8.80
C TYR A 59 3.20 -6.72 -10.29
N TRP A 60 2.64 -5.85 -11.14
CA TRP A 60 2.78 -5.98 -12.58
C TRP A 60 4.20 -5.71 -13.08
N ILE A 61 4.95 -4.84 -12.38
CA ILE A 61 6.37 -4.58 -12.72
C ILE A 61 7.21 -5.83 -12.51
N VAL A 62 7.01 -6.54 -11.39
CA VAL A 62 7.70 -7.80 -11.11
C VAL A 62 7.34 -8.85 -12.15
N ASP A 63 6.07 -8.97 -12.54
CA ASP A 63 5.65 -9.93 -13.57
C ASP A 63 6.36 -9.68 -14.92
N GLU A 64 6.53 -8.42 -15.33
CA GLU A 64 7.25 -8.07 -16.56
C GLU A 64 8.78 -8.32 -16.42
N ILE A 65 9.36 -8.10 -15.23
CA ILE A 65 10.77 -8.42 -14.98
C ILE A 65 11.01 -9.93 -15.11
N GLU A 66 10.15 -10.75 -14.52
CA GLU A 66 10.22 -12.21 -14.61
C GLU A 66 10.02 -12.71 -16.05
N ALA A 67 9.04 -12.14 -16.77
CA ALA A 67 8.77 -12.46 -18.17
C ALA A 67 9.96 -12.14 -19.09
N ALA A 68 10.74 -11.11 -18.77
CA ALA A 68 11.97 -10.76 -19.49
C ALA A 68 13.19 -11.63 -19.10
N ALA A 69 12.99 -12.66 -18.27
CA ALA A 69 14.04 -13.51 -17.71
C ALA A 69 15.11 -12.72 -16.93
N CYS A 70 14.71 -11.61 -16.30
CA CYS A 70 15.46 -10.88 -15.29
C CYS A 70 15.07 -11.34 -13.89
N ILE A 71 15.87 -10.99 -12.88
CA ILE A 71 15.66 -11.43 -11.49
C ILE A 71 15.12 -10.27 -10.66
N PRO A 72 13.83 -10.24 -10.30
CA PRO A 72 13.28 -9.17 -9.49
C PRO A 72 13.83 -9.21 -8.06
N LYS A 73 14.18 -8.05 -7.54
CA LYS A 73 14.60 -7.82 -6.16
C LYS A 73 13.67 -6.77 -5.55
N LEU A 74 12.62 -7.24 -4.88
CA LEU A 74 11.67 -6.34 -4.22
C LEU A 74 12.31 -5.73 -2.98
N VAL A 75 12.28 -4.41 -2.88
CA VAL A 75 13.03 -3.63 -1.90
C VAL A 75 12.12 -3.03 -0.84
N HIS A 76 12.49 -3.15 0.43
CA HIS A 76 11.81 -2.46 1.51
C HIS A 76 12.13 -0.96 1.46
N ALA A 77 11.26 -0.15 0.86
CA ALA A 77 11.47 1.27 0.55
C ALA A 77 12.02 2.09 1.76
N ARG A 78 11.39 1.96 2.95
CA ARG A 78 11.83 2.69 4.14
C ARG A 78 13.25 2.33 4.61
N LYS A 79 13.61 1.04 4.55
CA LYS A 79 14.97 0.59 4.93
C LYS A 79 16.01 1.05 3.92
N ALA A 80 15.71 0.90 2.61
CA ALA A 80 16.59 1.37 1.55
C ALA A 80 16.87 2.86 1.69
N LYS A 81 15.84 3.66 1.93
CA LYS A 81 15.94 5.10 2.16
C LYS A 81 16.86 5.49 3.32
N LEU A 82 16.75 4.79 4.45
CA LEU A 82 17.64 4.99 5.59
C LEU A 82 19.08 4.62 5.26
N MET A 83 19.31 3.55 4.49
CA MET A 83 20.65 3.09 4.11
C MET A 83 21.31 3.98 3.05
N MET A 84 20.51 4.61 2.17
CA MET A 84 21.04 5.55 1.18
C MET A 84 21.55 6.85 1.80
N GLY A 85 21.05 7.27 2.98
CA GLY A 85 21.55 8.40 3.75
C GLY A 85 21.51 9.76 3.06
N MET A 86 20.66 9.92 2.04
CA MET A 86 20.66 11.10 1.20
C MET A 86 19.83 12.24 1.79
N ILE A 87 20.44 13.40 1.91
CA ILE A 87 19.84 14.64 2.41
C ILE A 87 19.10 15.37 1.27
N ASN A 88 19.63 15.34 0.05
CA ASN A 88 19.03 15.94 -1.13
C ASN A 88 18.49 14.86 -2.07
N LYS A 89 17.19 14.88 -2.32
CA LYS A 89 16.48 13.90 -3.13
C LYS A 89 16.26 14.41 -4.55
N THR A 90 16.64 13.57 -5.50
CA THR A 90 16.05 13.54 -6.84
C THR A 90 15.78 12.10 -7.20
N ASP A 91 14.72 11.84 -7.95
CA ASP A 91 14.32 10.49 -8.37
C ASP A 91 15.47 9.71 -9.06
N LYS A 92 16.33 10.42 -9.83
CA LYS A 92 17.55 9.81 -10.41
C LYS A 92 18.55 9.33 -9.36
N LEU A 93 18.70 10.07 -8.26
CA LEU A 93 19.57 9.68 -7.15
C LEU A 93 18.99 8.50 -6.38
N ASP A 94 17.67 8.37 -6.31
CA ASP A 94 17.01 7.23 -5.67
C ASP A 94 17.23 5.95 -6.48
N ALA A 95 17.06 5.95 -7.81
CA ALA A 95 17.38 4.81 -8.67
C ALA A 95 18.87 4.41 -8.62
N ARG A 96 19.80 5.38 -8.68
CA ARG A 96 21.24 5.13 -8.56
C ARG A 96 21.59 4.60 -7.16
N GLY A 97 20.95 5.11 -6.11
CA GLY A 97 21.13 4.65 -4.74
C GLY A 97 20.74 3.19 -4.56
N LEU A 98 19.59 2.79 -5.09
CA LEU A 98 19.15 1.39 -5.10
C LEU A 98 20.13 0.49 -5.87
N ASN A 99 20.60 0.96 -7.02
CA ASN A 99 21.58 0.25 -7.83
C ASN A 99 22.89 0.03 -7.05
N ARG A 100 23.39 1.05 -6.34
CA ARG A 100 24.58 0.96 -5.48
C ARG A 100 24.39 -0.06 -4.35
N LEU A 101 23.25 -0.02 -3.63
CA LEU A 101 22.95 -0.98 -2.58
C LEU A 101 22.90 -2.40 -3.11
N GLN A 102 22.33 -2.59 -4.31
CA GLN A 102 22.24 -3.90 -4.95
C GLN A 102 23.61 -4.47 -5.32
N ARG A 103 24.49 -3.67 -5.92
CA ARG A 103 25.84 -4.07 -6.29
C ARG A 103 26.70 -4.40 -5.07
N ASN A 104 26.52 -3.67 -3.98
CA ASN A 104 27.24 -3.90 -2.72
C ASN A 104 26.68 -5.07 -1.90
N GLY A 105 25.63 -5.75 -2.37
CA GLY A 105 25.00 -6.85 -1.63
C GLY A 105 24.23 -6.42 -0.37
N THR A 106 24.00 -5.12 -0.18
CA THR A 106 23.34 -4.55 1.02
C THR A 106 21.88 -4.15 0.78
N LEU A 107 21.32 -4.50 -0.37
CA LEU A 107 19.94 -4.16 -0.72
C LEU A 107 18.96 -4.83 0.27
N PRO A 108 18.11 -4.06 0.99
CA PRO A 108 17.17 -4.61 1.95
C PRO A 108 15.96 -5.23 1.23
N THR A 109 16.13 -6.45 0.73
CA THR A 109 15.10 -7.16 -0.02
C THR A 109 14.00 -7.71 0.88
N VAL A 110 12.79 -7.86 0.31
CA VAL A 110 11.66 -8.54 0.90
C VAL A 110 11.20 -9.67 -0.02
N TRP A 111 10.53 -10.65 0.56
CA TRP A 111 10.02 -11.78 -0.18
C TRP A 111 8.94 -11.35 -1.19
N ILE A 112 9.02 -11.90 -2.40
CA ILE A 112 8.02 -11.74 -3.46
C ILE A 112 7.10 -12.97 -3.42
N PRO A 113 5.84 -12.82 -2.99
CA PRO A 113 4.89 -13.94 -3.02
C PRO A 113 4.53 -14.28 -4.47
N PRO A 114 4.33 -15.59 -4.80
CA PRO A 114 3.80 -16.00 -6.09
C PRO A 114 2.47 -15.31 -6.44
N GLY A 115 2.16 -15.15 -7.73
CA GLY A 115 0.98 -14.42 -8.20
C GLY A 115 -0.34 -14.88 -7.57
N ALA A 116 -0.60 -16.20 -7.52
CA ALA A 116 -1.78 -16.77 -6.88
C ALA A 116 -1.89 -16.40 -5.39
N LEU A 117 -0.76 -16.39 -4.68
CA LEU A 117 -0.73 -16.00 -3.27
C LEU A 117 -0.90 -14.49 -3.08
N ARG A 118 -0.48 -13.66 -4.05
CA ARG A 118 -0.74 -12.21 -4.02
C ARG A 118 -2.24 -11.93 -4.02
N ASP A 119 -2.98 -12.60 -4.92
CA ASP A 119 -4.44 -12.51 -5.01
C ASP A 119 -5.11 -12.98 -3.71
N GLN A 120 -4.77 -14.15 -3.21
CA GLN A 120 -5.31 -14.67 -1.95
C GLN A 120 -5.07 -13.75 -0.75
N ARG A 121 -3.97 -13.00 -0.72
CA ARG A 121 -3.64 -12.05 0.35
C ARG A 121 -4.47 -10.77 0.32
N ASP A 122 -5.06 -10.45 -0.81
CA ASP A 122 -5.85 -9.21 -0.94
C ASP A 122 -7.22 -9.34 -0.25
N LEU A 123 -7.80 -10.55 -0.16
CA LEU A 123 -9.02 -10.80 0.60
C LEU A 123 -8.89 -10.38 2.09
N PRO A 124 -8.00 -10.98 2.91
CA PRO A 124 -7.89 -10.60 4.31
C PRO A 124 -7.43 -9.15 4.49
N ARG A 125 -6.63 -8.61 3.56
CA ARG A 125 -6.23 -7.19 3.60
C ARG A 125 -7.42 -6.26 3.40
N THR A 126 -8.28 -6.56 2.43
CA THR A 126 -9.49 -5.78 2.19
C THR A 126 -10.43 -5.87 3.40
N ARG A 127 -10.62 -7.06 3.96
CA ARG A 127 -11.38 -7.23 5.19
C ARG A 127 -10.82 -6.37 6.35
N MET A 128 -9.50 -6.33 6.53
CA MET A 128 -8.86 -5.48 7.53
C MET A 128 -9.12 -3.99 7.31
N VAL A 129 -9.16 -3.52 6.06
CA VAL A 129 -9.49 -2.13 5.73
C VAL A 129 -10.94 -1.82 6.17
N LEU A 130 -11.89 -2.67 5.81
CA LEU A 130 -13.31 -2.50 6.17
C LEU A 130 -13.50 -2.51 7.71
N VAL A 131 -12.83 -3.43 8.41
CA VAL A 131 -12.87 -3.48 9.89
C VAL A 131 -12.30 -2.20 10.52
N ARG A 132 -11.22 -1.64 9.97
CA ARG A 132 -10.64 -0.37 10.45
C ARG A 132 -11.60 0.79 10.24
N GLN A 133 -12.21 0.90 9.06
CA GLN A 133 -13.21 1.93 8.76
C GLN A 133 -14.41 1.83 9.73
N ARG A 134 -14.93 0.62 9.94
CA ARG A 134 -15.99 0.36 10.89
C ARG A 134 -15.62 0.82 12.31
N THR A 135 -14.42 0.50 12.77
CA THR A 135 -13.92 0.92 14.10
C THR A 135 -13.81 2.44 14.21
N GLN A 136 -13.34 3.12 13.16
CA GLN A 136 -13.28 4.59 13.13
C GLN A 136 -14.67 5.23 13.28
N LEU A 137 -15.67 4.68 12.57
CA LEU A 137 -17.05 5.18 12.66
C LEU A 137 -17.64 4.92 14.05
N LYS A 138 -17.44 3.74 14.64
CA LYS A 138 -17.84 3.41 16.00
C LYS A 138 -17.24 4.41 17.01
N ASN A 139 -15.96 4.67 16.91
CA ASN A 139 -15.27 5.66 17.76
C ASN A 139 -15.83 7.07 17.58
N ARG A 140 -16.20 7.44 16.36
CA ARG A 140 -16.83 8.73 16.07
C ARG A 140 -18.18 8.86 16.75
N ILE A 141 -19.01 7.83 16.73
CA ILE A 141 -20.30 7.81 17.43
C ILE A 141 -20.10 7.89 18.95
N HIS A 142 -19.18 7.13 19.53
CA HIS A 142 -18.83 7.23 20.95
C HIS A 142 -18.43 8.66 21.34
N ALA A 143 -17.54 9.29 20.52
CA ALA A 143 -17.12 10.67 20.78
C ALA A 143 -18.30 11.66 20.69
N THR A 144 -19.24 11.43 19.78
CA THR A 144 -20.44 12.28 19.66
C THR A 144 -21.33 12.14 20.89
N LEU A 145 -21.59 10.92 21.36
CA LEU A 145 -22.38 10.70 22.58
C LEU A 145 -21.71 11.32 23.80
N ALA A 146 -20.39 11.17 23.94
CA ALA A 146 -19.63 11.75 25.03
C ALA A 146 -19.70 13.29 25.03
N LYS A 147 -19.64 13.91 23.87
CA LYS A 147 -19.75 15.38 23.71
C LYS A 147 -21.06 15.96 24.25
N TYR A 148 -22.14 15.16 24.23
CA TYR A 148 -23.46 15.56 24.72
C TYR A 148 -23.86 14.88 26.03
N ALA A 149 -22.92 14.27 26.75
CA ALA A 149 -23.16 13.54 28.01
C ALA A 149 -24.20 12.41 27.88
N LEU A 150 -24.28 11.76 26.71
CA LEU A 150 -25.22 10.67 26.39
C LEU A 150 -24.54 9.30 26.32
N HIS A 151 -23.30 9.19 26.84
CA HIS A 151 -22.46 7.99 26.74
C HIS A 151 -22.74 6.92 27.82
N ASP A 152 -23.49 7.25 28.84
CA ASP A 152 -23.85 6.32 29.90
C ASP A 152 -25.00 5.42 29.43
N LEU A 153 -24.62 4.30 28.80
CA LEU A 153 -25.53 3.27 28.32
C LEU A 153 -25.18 1.95 28.97
N GLU A 154 -26.15 1.38 29.71
CA GLU A 154 -26.00 0.11 30.40
C GLU A 154 -25.97 -1.10 29.45
N VAL A 155 -25.02 -1.11 28.52
CA VAL A 155 -24.79 -2.20 27.56
C VAL A 155 -23.31 -2.40 27.35
N SER A 156 -22.90 -3.66 27.27
CA SER A 156 -21.50 -4.04 26.98
C SER A 156 -21.10 -3.82 25.53
N ASP A 157 -22.04 -3.93 24.60
CA ASP A 157 -21.85 -3.70 23.17
C ASP A 157 -22.92 -2.74 22.62
N LEU A 158 -22.50 -1.50 22.40
CA LEU A 158 -23.35 -0.43 21.86
C LEU A 158 -23.81 -0.73 20.43
N PHE A 159 -23.07 -1.51 19.69
CA PHE A 159 -23.36 -1.80 18.26
C PHE A 159 -23.97 -3.19 18.02
N GLY A 160 -24.20 -3.96 19.06
CA GLY A 160 -25.02 -5.16 19.01
C GLY A 160 -26.52 -4.83 18.92
N ALA A 161 -27.39 -5.82 18.73
CA ALA A 161 -28.83 -5.61 18.49
C ALA A 161 -29.50 -4.74 19.56
N ARG A 162 -29.29 -5.07 20.85
CA ARG A 162 -29.83 -4.29 21.97
C ARG A 162 -29.21 -2.88 22.05
N GLY A 163 -27.90 -2.79 21.87
CA GLY A 163 -27.18 -1.52 21.90
C GLY A 163 -27.63 -0.55 20.82
N ARG A 164 -27.87 -1.03 19.61
CA ARG A 164 -28.38 -0.21 18.48
C ARG A 164 -29.77 0.34 18.76
N ALA A 165 -30.65 -0.44 19.39
CA ALA A 165 -31.98 0.06 19.75
C ALA A 165 -31.89 1.22 20.76
N LEU A 166 -31.05 1.06 21.80
CA LEU A 166 -30.79 2.11 22.79
C LEU A 166 -30.07 3.32 22.15
N LEU A 167 -29.12 3.07 21.27
CA LEU A 167 -28.40 4.13 20.54
C LEU A 167 -29.39 5.00 19.75
N ARG A 168 -30.30 4.43 18.97
CA ARG A 168 -31.30 5.20 18.23
C ARG A 168 -32.18 6.05 19.13
N GLN A 169 -32.56 5.56 20.32
CA GLN A 169 -33.28 6.37 21.30
C GLN A 169 -32.44 7.56 21.79
N ARG A 170 -31.12 7.37 22.01
CA ARG A 170 -30.21 8.45 22.43
C ARG A 170 -29.96 9.46 21.31
N LEU A 171 -29.92 9.03 20.07
CA LEU A 171 -29.75 9.93 18.92
C LEU A 171 -30.87 10.96 18.81
N ALA A 172 -32.11 10.60 19.24
CA ALA A 172 -33.23 11.53 19.28
C ALA A 172 -33.05 12.69 20.27
N LEU A 173 -32.12 12.57 21.23
CA LEU A 173 -31.80 13.62 22.21
C LEU A 173 -30.69 14.58 21.71
N LEU A 174 -30.05 14.27 20.57
CA LEU A 174 -29.03 15.13 19.98
C LEU A 174 -29.65 16.32 19.22
N PRO A 175 -28.92 17.42 19.06
CA PRO A 175 -29.32 18.49 18.15
C PRO A 175 -29.56 17.97 16.73
N PRO A 176 -30.55 18.53 15.97
CA PRO A 176 -31.04 17.92 14.73
C PRO A 176 -29.95 17.56 13.70
N HIS A 177 -29.01 18.47 13.46
CA HIS A 177 -27.91 18.19 12.50
C HIS A 177 -26.93 17.12 13.00
N THR A 178 -26.69 17.06 14.31
CA THR A 178 -25.82 16.05 14.92
C THR A 178 -26.51 14.68 14.90
N ALA A 179 -27.82 14.63 15.20
CA ALA A 179 -28.61 13.42 15.13
C ALA A 179 -28.60 12.85 13.69
N TYR A 180 -28.93 13.67 12.71
CA TYR A 180 -28.90 13.31 11.29
C TYR A 180 -27.54 12.76 10.85
N ALA A 181 -26.46 13.49 11.13
CA ALA A 181 -25.12 13.03 10.77
C ALA A 181 -24.72 11.72 11.47
N THR A 182 -25.13 11.53 12.75
CA THR A 182 -24.79 10.32 13.51
C THR A 182 -25.58 9.10 13.05
N GLU A 183 -26.87 9.29 12.65
CA GLU A 183 -27.68 8.21 12.04
C GLU A 183 -27.02 7.69 10.76
N HIS A 184 -26.55 8.57 9.87
CA HIS A 184 -25.82 8.13 8.66
C HIS A 184 -24.50 7.39 8.97
N LEU A 185 -23.80 7.75 10.04
CA LEU A 185 -22.64 6.96 10.49
C LEU A 185 -23.07 5.57 10.96
N LEU A 186 -24.19 5.45 11.63
CA LEU A 186 -24.73 4.15 12.06
C LEU A 186 -25.16 3.27 10.86
N GLU A 187 -25.84 3.84 9.88
CA GLU A 187 -26.18 3.15 8.63
C GLU A 187 -24.94 2.64 7.89
N GLN A 188 -23.89 3.46 7.85
CA GLN A 188 -22.62 3.06 7.25
C GLN A 188 -21.95 1.91 8.01
N ILE A 189 -22.01 1.90 9.35
CA ILE A 189 -21.52 0.77 10.17
C ILE A 189 -22.29 -0.50 9.82
N GLU A 190 -23.61 -0.43 9.69
CA GLU A 190 -24.47 -1.58 9.33
C GLU A 190 -24.12 -2.13 7.93
N SER A 191 -23.80 -1.24 7.00
CA SER A 191 -23.31 -1.64 5.67
C SER A 191 -21.96 -2.34 5.74
N LEU A 192 -21.00 -1.78 6.52
CA LEU A 192 -19.68 -2.38 6.73
C LEU A 192 -19.76 -3.73 7.47
N ASP A 193 -20.69 -3.90 8.43
CA ASP A 193 -20.89 -5.19 9.09
C ASP A 193 -21.26 -6.26 8.07
N ARG A 194 -22.27 -6.00 7.21
CA ARG A 194 -22.65 -6.95 6.15
C ARG A 194 -21.51 -7.28 5.19
N GLN A 195 -20.70 -6.28 4.83
CA GLN A 195 -19.54 -6.50 3.96
C GLN A 195 -18.46 -7.35 4.64
N VAL A 196 -18.14 -7.07 5.91
CA VAL A 196 -17.13 -7.81 6.69
C VAL A 196 -17.55 -9.27 6.92
N ASP A 197 -18.85 -9.51 7.09
CA ASP A 197 -19.40 -10.86 7.27
C ASP A 197 -19.39 -11.70 5.98
N GLY A 198 -19.30 -11.04 4.81
CA GLY A 198 -19.18 -11.69 3.51
C GLY A 198 -17.75 -12.13 3.14
N PHE A 199 -16.73 -11.76 3.93
CA PHE A 199 -15.32 -12.16 3.74
C PHE A 199 -14.95 -13.34 4.62
#